data_f016ec497df5b45ffa064dc23629df79
#
_entry.id   f016ec497df5b45ffa064dc23629df79
#
_cell.length_a   1.000
_cell.length_b   1.000
_cell.length_c   1.000
_cell.angle_alpha   90.00
_cell.angle_beta   90.00
_cell.angle_gamma   90.00
#
_symmetry.space_group_name_H-M   'P 1'
#
loop_
_entity.id
_entity.type
_entity.pdbx_description
1 polymer ?
#
loop_
_entity_poly.entity_id
_entity_poly.type
_entity_poly.pdbx_seq_one_letter_code
_entity_poly.pdbx_strand_id
1 'polypeptide(L)'
;MKSTSSGAFPPVPSQITIPVYAVTMAQTGETKIPASTPFYYAAISAIWVHFRVDPKVAQALLPRGLEVAVFDGAALASVHFMNALAQYGIGSPGNATTLPSPGGSVFNETEINIVALPSARAAAAPALTIEQFLAGGDQTKLLGNFRVWVACDDAVAVAAGKALYFENKILTSYGFNIPAMNNAGQSEYAWTCFENLTTTEVYSAKVDLAGLAALPANVSEWIDYSFDAEAQRPVASRRNYFGIFSSYDISNAQSAVAIAWGTSTLQMLTDMQALFGTAAPIAVQTFASPTVIAEAGPYYADV
;
A
#
# COMPACT_ATOMS: atom_id res chain seq x y z
N MET A 1 38.36 -37.18 -22.01
CA MET A 1 37.23 -36.28 -21.98
C MET A 1 36.11 -36.99 -21.20
N LYS A 2 35.83 -36.58 -19.96
CA LYS A 2 34.76 -37.15 -19.16
C LYS A 2 33.52 -36.25 -19.37
N SER A 3 32.45 -36.87 -19.88
CA SER A 3 31.12 -36.24 -20.01
C SER A 3 30.56 -35.97 -18.61
N THR A 4 30.28 -34.71 -18.30
CA THR A 4 29.55 -34.32 -17.10
C THR A 4 28.07 -34.47 -17.36
N SER A 5 27.43 -35.36 -16.61
CA SER A 5 25.97 -35.53 -16.63
C SER A 5 25.29 -34.26 -16.17
N SER A 6 24.38 -33.71 -16.98
CA SER A 6 23.45 -32.67 -16.58
C SER A 6 22.49 -33.22 -15.52
N GLY A 7 22.66 -32.82 -14.29
CA GLY A 7 21.70 -33.12 -13.23
C GLY A 7 20.38 -32.43 -13.54
N ALA A 8 19.33 -33.21 -13.77
CA ALA A 8 17.98 -32.68 -13.86
C ALA A 8 17.56 -32.10 -12.49
N PHE A 9 17.03 -30.90 -12.49
CA PHE A 9 16.42 -30.32 -11.28
C PHE A 9 15.28 -31.21 -10.79
N PRO A 10 15.12 -31.38 -9.47
CA PRO A 10 13.98 -32.13 -8.94
C PRO A 10 12.68 -31.43 -9.36
N PRO A 11 11.62 -32.19 -9.64
CA PRO A 11 10.33 -31.62 -10.01
C PRO A 11 9.81 -30.72 -8.90
N VAL A 12 9.38 -29.52 -9.28
CA VAL A 12 8.71 -28.60 -8.35
C VAL A 12 7.43 -29.27 -7.85
N PRO A 13 7.17 -29.31 -6.54
CA PRO A 13 5.93 -29.86 -6.01
C PRO A 13 4.72 -29.17 -6.64
N SER A 14 3.81 -29.95 -7.18
CA SER A 14 2.63 -29.43 -7.91
C SER A 14 1.57 -28.80 -7.02
N GLN A 15 1.76 -28.81 -5.70
CA GLN A 15 0.87 -28.14 -4.73
C GLN A 15 1.68 -27.69 -3.52
N ILE A 16 1.73 -26.38 -3.28
CA ILE A 16 2.12 -25.82 -2.00
C ILE A 16 0.83 -25.68 -1.20
N THR A 17 0.61 -26.55 -0.22
CA THR A 17 -0.49 -26.39 0.72
C THR A 17 -0.06 -25.38 1.77
N ILE A 18 -0.51 -24.14 1.63
CA ILE A 18 -0.33 -23.13 2.68
C ILE A 18 -1.35 -23.43 3.77
N PRO A 19 -0.95 -23.65 5.03
CA PRO A 19 -1.90 -23.86 6.11
C PRO A 19 -2.75 -22.59 6.29
N VAL A 20 -4.05 -22.72 6.06
CA VAL A 20 -5.01 -21.65 6.34
C VAL A 20 -5.25 -21.63 7.83
N TYR A 21 -4.64 -20.70 8.54
CA TYR A 21 -5.01 -20.41 9.91
C TYR A 21 -6.29 -19.55 9.88
N ALA A 22 -7.43 -20.19 10.05
CA ALA A 22 -8.67 -19.48 10.33
C ALA A 22 -8.55 -18.89 11.75
N VAL A 23 -8.21 -17.62 11.85
CA VAL A 23 -8.36 -16.89 13.11
C VAL A 23 -9.83 -16.58 13.28
N THR A 24 -10.53 -17.43 14.02
CA THR A 24 -11.90 -17.13 14.45
C THR A 24 -11.81 -16.08 15.53
N MET A 25 -11.93 -14.82 15.17
CA MET A 25 -12.17 -13.76 16.15
C MET A 25 -13.58 -13.95 16.68
N ALA A 26 -13.72 -14.14 17.99
CA ALA A 26 -15.00 -14.16 18.65
C ALA A 26 -15.67 -12.79 18.45
N GLN A 27 -16.71 -12.76 17.63
CA GLN A 27 -17.50 -11.56 17.43
C GLN A 27 -18.32 -11.31 18.69
N THR A 28 -17.98 -10.30 19.44
CA THR A 28 -18.88 -9.71 20.41
C THR A 28 -19.93 -8.89 19.65
N GLY A 29 -21.05 -9.49 19.38
CA GLY A 29 -22.42 -8.99 19.25
C GLY A 29 -22.75 -7.83 18.31
N GLU A 30 -21.83 -7.13 17.64
CA GLU A 30 -22.12 -6.02 16.74
C GLU A 30 -21.40 -6.17 15.37
N THR A 31 -22.07 -6.84 14.54
CA THR A 31 -22.54 -6.66 13.18
C THR A 31 -21.55 -6.35 12.06
N LYS A 32 -21.45 -7.34 11.20
CA LYS A 32 -21.51 -7.19 9.74
C LYS A 32 -20.33 -6.53 9.03
N ILE A 33 -19.14 -6.69 9.53
CA ILE A 33 -18.04 -6.84 8.58
C ILE A 33 -18.10 -8.32 8.17
N PRO A 34 -18.26 -8.66 6.87
CA PRO A 34 -18.22 -10.04 6.46
C PRO A 34 -16.94 -10.66 7.00
N ALA A 35 -17.03 -11.89 7.53
CA ALA A 35 -15.84 -12.66 7.89
C ALA A 35 -14.97 -12.76 6.63
N SER A 36 -14.01 -11.84 6.49
CA SER A 36 -13.16 -11.77 5.34
C SER A 36 -12.12 -12.86 5.46
N THR A 37 -12.03 -13.67 4.44
CA THR A 37 -10.86 -14.53 4.27
C THR A 37 -9.63 -13.66 4.12
N PRO A 38 -8.48 -14.08 4.67
CA PRO A 38 -7.25 -13.36 4.50
C PRO A 38 -6.96 -13.14 3.02
N PHE A 39 -6.63 -11.93 2.68
CA PHE A 39 -6.13 -11.57 1.38
C PHE A 39 -4.62 -11.74 1.41
N TYR A 40 -4.07 -12.51 0.47
CA TYR A 40 -2.64 -12.74 0.38
C TYR A 40 -2.10 -12.10 -0.88
N TYR A 41 -1.02 -11.37 -0.78
CA TYR A 41 -0.32 -10.87 -1.97
C TYR A 41 1.19 -10.76 -1.74
N ALA A 42 1.93 -10.75 -2.83
CA ALA A 42 3.37 -10.52 -2.85
C ALA A 42 3.64 -9.24 -3.61
N ALA A 43 4.37 -8.33 -3.04
CA ALA A 43 4.91 -7.20 -3.76
C ALA A 43 6.17 -7.66 -4.50
N ILE A 44 6.08 -7.83 -5.81
CA ILE A 44 7.20 -8.19 -6.66
C ILE A 44 8.23 -7.06 -6.65
N SER A 45 7.73 -5.83 -6.73
CA SER A 45 8.50 -4.61 -6.54
C SER A 45 7.58 -3.49 -6.06
N ALA A 46 7.96 -2.80 -5.01
CA ALA A 46 7.21 -1.67 -4.47
C ALA A 46 8.12 -0.53 -4.09
N ILE A 47 7.63 0.68 -4.26
CA ILE A 47 8.30 1.92 -3.87
C ILE A 47 7.30 2.88 -3.23
N TRP A 48 7.70 3.48 -2.13
CA TRP A 48 6.92 4.45 -1.37
C TRP A 48 7.71 5.75 -1.27
N VAL A 49 7.13 6.83 -1.78
CA VAL A 49 7.72 8.17 -1.74
C VAL A 49 6.97 8.98 -0.70
N HIS A 50 7.66 9.46 0.30
CA HIS A 50 7.12 10.19 1.44
C HIS A 50 7.38 11.68 1.35
N PHE A 51 6.37 12.48 1.71
CA PHE A 51 6.37 13.94 1.64
C PHE A 51 5.96 14.56 2.97
N ARG A 52 6.61 15.67 3.35
CA ARG A 52 6.08 16.56 4.36
C ARG A 52 5.00 17.44 3.73
N VAL A 53 3.79 17.41 4.26
CA VAL A 53 2.65 18.16 3.73
C VAL A 53 2.02 19.04 4.81
N ASP A 54 1.22 20.02 4.38
CA ASP A 54 0.46 20.86 5.30
C ASP A 54 -0.61 20.01 6.04
N PRO A 55 -0.60 19.98 7.39
CA PRO A 55 -1.59 19.24 8.15
C PRO A 55 -3.04 19.65 7.87
N LYS A 56 -3.28 20.92 7.52
CA LYS A 56 -4.65 21.39 7.20
C LYS A 56 -5.15 20.83 5.87
N VAL A 57 -4.28 20.77 4.88
CA VAL A 57 -4.60 20.16 3.58
C VAL A 57 -4.83 18.66 3.75
N ALA A 58 -3.96 17.98 4.48
CA ALA A 58 -4.10 16.57 4.77
C ALA A 58 -5.39 16.26 5.55
N GLN A 59 -5.70 17.04 6.61
CA GLN A 59 -6.91 16.85 7.40
C GLN A 59 -8.20 17.03 6.58
N ALA A 60 -8.20 17.94 5.61
CA ALA A 60 -9.36 18.18 4.75
C ALA A 60 -9.74 16.98 3.87
N LEU A 61 -8.81 16.04 3.65
CA LEU A 61 -9.02 14.81 2.89
C LEU A 61 -9.38 13.61 3.77
N LEU A 62 -9.30 13.74 5.10
CA LEU A 62 -9.66 12.67 6.01
C LEU A 62 -11.17 12.67 6.30
N PRO A 63 -11.79 11.49 6.40
CA PRO A 63 -13.17 11.37 6.85
C PRO A 63 -13.29 11.65 8.35
N ARG A 64 -14.50 11.87 8.79
CA ARG A 64 -14.79 11.97 10.23
C ARG A 64 -14.29 10.75 11.00
N GLY A 65 -13.85 10.95 12.22
CA GLY A 65 -13.36 9.89 13.10
C GLY A 65 -11.89 9.55 12.91
N LEU A 66 -11.24 10.14 11.88
CA LEU A 66 -9.81 10.14 11.72
C LEU A 66 -9.26 11.56 11.86
N GLU A 67 -8.08 11.68 12.42
CA GLU A 67 -7.31 12.90 12.43
C GLU A 67 -5.89 12.66 11.88
N VAL A 68 -5.31 13.70 11.31
CA VAL A 68 -3.99 13.63 10.74
C VAL A 68 -2.94 13.49 11.85
N ALA A 69 -1.98 12.58 11.66
CA ALA A 69 -0.82 12.52 12.51
C ALA A 69 0.13 13.69 12.20
N VAL A 70 0.52 14.43 13.22
CA VAL A 70 1.41 15.59 13.08
C VAL A 70 2.76 15.25 13.69
N PHE A 71 3.82 15.41 12.90
CA PHE A 71 5.21 15.19 13.27
C PHE A 71 5.97 16.50 13.13
N ASP A 72 6.42 17.08 14.21
CA ASP A 72 7.18 18.34 14.22
C ASP A 72 6.51 19.46 13.39
N GLY A 73 5.18 19.59 13.52
CA GLY A 73 4.37 20.61 12.86
C GLY A 73 3.99 20.33 11.41
N ALA A 74 4.37 19.18 10.85
CA ALA A 74 3.99 18.74 9.50
C ALA A 74 3.23 17.42 9.54
N ALA A 75 2.41 17.18 8.53
CA ALA A 75 1.84 15.85 8.27
C ALA A 75 2.77 15.05 7.34
N LEU A 76 2.59 13.74 7.36
CA LEU A 76 3.25 12.82 6.43
C LEU A 76 2.21 12.26 5.45
N ALA A 77 2.48 12.41 4.18
CA ALA A 77 1.72 11.77 3.10
C ALA A 77 2.66 11.03 2.17
N SER A 78 2.14 10.08 1.39
CA SER A 78 2.96 9.30 0.49
C SER A 78 2.24 8.89 -0.78
N VAL A 79 3.03 8.67 -1.83
CA VAL A 79 2.64 7.99 -3.06
C VAL A 79 3.32 6.64 -3.05
N HIS A 80 2.54 5.58 -3.03
CA HIS A 80 3.04 4.21 -3.18
C HIS A 80 2.79 3.73 -4.59
N PHE A 81 3.72 2.97 -5.14
CA PHE A 81 3.52 2.19 -6.35
C PHE A 81 4.00 0.78 -6.12
N MET A 82 3.24 -0.19 -6.58
CA MET A 82 3.63 -1.59 -6.53
C MET A 82 3.22 -2.36 -7.78
N ASN A 83 4.08 -3.29 -8.18
CA ASN A 83 3.73 -4.43 -9.02
C ASN A 83 3.60 -5.63 -8.09
N ALA A 84 2.44 -6.24 -8.05
CA ALA A 84 2.10 -7.25 -7.06
C ALA A 84 1.35 -8.44 -7.67
N LEU A 85 1.39 -9.56 -6.99
CA LEU A 85 0.59 -10.75 -7.24
C LEU A 85 -0.35 -10.95 -6.05
N ALA A 86 -1.66 -10.98 -6.29
CA ALA A 86 -2.66 -11.24 -5.26
C ALA A 86 -3.26 -12.63 -5.37
N GLN A 87 -3.61 -13.20 -4.22
CA GLN A 87 -4.48 -14.36 -4.08
C GLN A 87 -5.62 -14.03 -3.12
N TYR A 88 -6.84 -14.30 -3.54
CA TYR A 88 -8.06 -14.02 -2.77
C TYR A 88 -9.08 -15.16 -2.95
N GLY A 89 -10.02 -15.24 -2.05
CA GLY A 89 -11.11 -16.20 -2.10
C GLY A 89 -10.77 -17.62 -1.67
N ILE A 90 -9.54 -17.93 -1.25
CA ILE A 90 -9.17 -19.23 -0.73
C ILE A 90 -9.80 -19.40 0.66
N GLY A 91 -10.77 -20.32 0.77
CA GLY A 91 -11.47 -20.60 2.03
C GLY A 91 -12.59 -19.60 2.35
N SER A 92 -13.00 -18.74 1.43
CA SER A 92 -14.18 -17.90 1.59
C SER A 92 -15.43 -18.75 1.72
N PRO A 93 -16.21 -18.63 2.83
CA PRO A 93 -17.55 -19.18 2.82
C PRO A 93 -18.36 -18.40 1.79
N GLY A 94 -18.83 -19.07 0.81
CA GLY A 94 -19.81 -18.87 -0.25
C GLY A 94 -20.52 -17.54 -0.51
N ASN A 95 -20.08 -16.40 0.03
CA ASN A 95 -20.62 -15.08 -0.29
C ASN A 95 -19.84 -14.36 -1.39
N ALA A 96 -18.97 -15.06 -2.07
CA ALA A 96 -18.27 -14.58 -3.25
C ALA A 96 -19.19 -14.48 -4.49
N THR A 97 -20.36 -13.87 -4.35
CA THR A 97 -21.19 -13.53 -5.52
C THR A 97 -20.55 -12.47 -6.40
N THR A 98 -19.45 -11.86 -5.96
CA THR A 98 -18.76 -10.76 -6.66
C THR A 98 -17.28 -11.03 -6.91
N LEU A 99 -16.67 -12.01 -6.26
CA LEU A 99 -15.27 -12.35 -6.45
C LEU A 99 -15.13 -13.75 -7.01
N PRO A 100 -14.34 -13.97 -8.09
CA PRO A 100 -14.03 -15.31 -8.55
C PRO A 100 -13.29 -16.05 -7.45
N SER A 101 -13.71 -17.25 -7.12
CA SER A 101 -13.12 -18.08 -6.07
C SER A 101 -12.52 -19.34 -6.66
N PRO A 102 -11.32 -19.73 -6.29
CA PRO A 102 -10.21 -18.88 -5.82
C PRO A 102 -9.66 -18.04 -6.97
N GLY A 103 -9.24 -16.82 -6.69
CA GLY A 103 -8.67 -15.91 -7.67
C GLY A 103 -7.21 -15.59 -7.40
N GLY A 104 -6.51 -15.17 -8.45
CA GLY A 104 -5.17 -14.62 -8.36
C GLY A 104 -4.90 -13.78 -9.59
N SER A 105 -4.26 -12.64 -9.41
CA SER A 105 -3.87 -11.76 -10.51
C SER A 105 -2.55 -11.08 -10.24
N VAL A 106 -1.86 -10.72 -11.32
CA VAL A 106 -0.77 -9.74 -11.28
C VAL A 106 -1.39 -8.38 -11.57
N PHE A 107 -1.09 -7.39 -10.77
CA PHE A 107 -1.63 -6.05 -10.92
C PHE A 107 -0.60 -4.98 -10.56
N ASN A 108 -0.86 -3.78 -11.07
CA ASN A 108 -0.16 -2.57 -10.67
C ASN A 108 -1.10 -1.69 -9.87
N GLU A 109 -0.58 -1.12 -8.80
CA GLU A 109 -1.38 -0.32 -7.89
C GLU A 109 -0.61 0.90 -7.42
N THR A 110 -1.29 2.03 -7.37
CA THR A 110 -0.85 3.23 -6.66
C THR A 110 -1.76 3.49 -5.49
N GLU A 111 -1.17 3.77 -4.34
CA GLU A 111 -1.90 4.29 -3.18
C GLU A 111 -1.46 5.72 -2.89
N ILE A 112 -2.42 6.59 -2.62
CA ILE A 112 -2.22 7.96 -2.14
C ILE A 112 -2.63 7.96 -0.68
N ASN A 113 -1.66 8.15 0.20
CA ASN A 113 -1.82 7.93 1.62
C ASN A 113 -1.53 9.17 2.44
N ILE A 114 -2.24 9.31 3.56
CA ILE A 114 -1.97 10.27 4.63
C ILE A 114 -1.81 9.48 5.93
N VAL A 115 -0.76 9.74 6.69
CA VAL A 115 -0.63 9.12 8.01
C VAL A 115 -1.66 9.75 8.95
N ALA A 116 -2.52 8.90 9.47
CA ALA A 116 -3.66 9.28 10.31
C ALA A 116 -3.79 8.35 11.51
N LEU A 117 -4.71 8.69 12.40
CA LEU A 117 -5.07 7.88 13.58
C LEU A 117 -6.55 8.09 13.92
N PRO A 118 -7.18 7.14 14.64
CA PRO A 118 -8.55 7.32 15.11
C PRO A 118 -8.63 8.48 16.12
N SER A 119 -9.51 9.45 15.86
CA SER A 119 -9.67 10.64 16.73
C SER A 119 -9.98 10.26 18.19
N ALA A 120 -10.75 9.19 18.40
CA ALA A 120 -11.06 8.66 19.73
C ALA A 120 -9.83 8.13 20.49
N ARG A 121 -8.74 7.86 19.78
CA ARG A 121 -7.49 7.28 20.32
C ARG A 121 -6.32 8.26 20.29
N ALA A 122 -6.53 9.51 19.87
CA ALA A 122 -5.47 10.52 19.68
C ALA A 122 -4.59 10.72 20.93
N ALA A 123 -5.18 10.70 22.11
CA ALA A 123 -4.44 10.83 23.36
C ALA A 123 -3.47 9.66 23.65
N ALA A 124 -3.63 8.53 23.01
CA ALA A 124 -2.74 7.36 23.13
C ALA A 124 -1.69 7.27 22.00
N ALA A 125 -1.70 8.19 21.05
CA ALA A 125 -0.73 8.22 19.98
C ALA A 125 0.68 8.50 20.51
N PRO A 126 1.70 7.79 20.02
CA PRO A 126 3.07 8.04 20.45
C PRO A 126 3.58 9.35 19.85
N ALA A 127 4.35 10.08 20.62
CA ALA A 127 5.12 11.22 20.10
C ALA A 127 6.36 10.70 19.38
N LEU A 128 6.37 10.72 18.07
CA LEU A 128 7.45 10.27 17.21
C LEU A 128 7.89 11.37 16.26
N THR A 129 9.15 11.35 15.87
CA THR A 129 9.58 12.07 14.67
C THR A 129 9.20 11.29 13.41
N ILE A 130 9.23 11.92 12.23
CA ILE A 130 8.99 11.24 10.95
C ILE A 130 9.98 10.10 10.77
N GLU A 131 11.25 10.31 11.06
CA GLU A 131 12.31 9.31 10.92
C GLU A 131 12.05 8.09 11.82
N GLN A 132 11.62 8.34 13.07
CA GLN A 132 11.24 7.26 13.99
C GLN A 132 10.03 6.50 13.49
N PHE A 133 9.03 7.19 12.96
CA PHE A 133 7.84 6.55 12.37
C PHE A 133 8.21 5.69 11.16
N LEU A 134 8.97 6.25 10.20
CA LEU A 134 9.42 5.54 8.99
C LEU A 134 10.33 4.34 9.29
N ALA A 135 11.07 4.38 10.41
CA ALA A 135 11.86 3.26 10.90
C ALA A 135 11.03 2.16 11.59
N GLY A 136 9.70 2.33 11.70
CA GLY A 136 8.80 1.37 12.37
C GLY A 136 8.69 1.58 13.88
N GLY A 137 8.93 2.80 14.37
CA GLY A 137 8.94 3.15 15.80
C GLY A 137 7.57 3.14 16.48
N ASP A 138 6.47 3.16 15.73
CA ASP A 138 5.13 3.08 16.31
C ASP A 138 4.82 1.66 16.81
N GLN A 139 5.07 1.43 18.09
CA GLN A 139 4.75 0.17 18.75
C GLN A 139 3.27 0.06 19.15
N THR A 140 2.52 1.17 19.14
CA THR A 140 1.10 1.19 19.47
C THR A 140 0.22 0.72 18.32
N LYS A 141 0.75 0.81 17.09
CA LYS A 141 0.02 0.54 15.85
C LYS A 141 -1.26 1.38 15.72
N LEU A 142 -1.19 2.62 16.22
CA LEU A 142 -2.26 3.61 16.05
C LEU A 142 -2.05 4.50 14.85
N LEU A 143 -0.79 4.76 14.49
CA LEU A 143 -0.47 5.56 13.32
C LEU A 143 -0.49 4.66 12.08
N GLY A 144 -1.26 5.04 11.10
CA GLY A 144 -1.41 4.24 9.88
C GLY A 144 -1.75 5.08 8.66
N ASN A 145 -1.78 4.45 7.50
CA ASN A 145 -2.11 5.10 6.24
C ASN A 145 -3.61 5.17 6.04
N PHE A 146 -4.21 6.36 6.04
CA PHE A 146 -5.50 6.52 5.40
C PHE A 146 -5.31 6.56 3.88
N ARG A 147 -5.93 5.62 3.19
CA ARG A 147 -5.87 5.50 1.73
C ARG A 147 -6.86 6.46 1.08
N VAL A 148 -6.41 7.69 0.79
CA VAL A 148 -7.23 8.72 0.13
C VAL A 148 -7.71 8.19 -1.22
N TRP A 149 -6.80 7.57 -1.99
CA TRP A 149 -7.06 6.93 -3.26
C TRP A 149 -6.24 5.66 -3.40
N VAL A 150 -6.86 4.65 -4.01
CA VAL A 150 -6.18 3.45 -4.50
C VAL A 150 -6.52 3.30 -5.98
N ALA A 151 -5.52 3.38 -6.83
CA ALA A 151 -5.67 3.22 -8.27
C ALA A 151 -5.03 1.90 -8.69
N CYS A 152 -5.76 1.03 -9.39
CA CYS A 152 -5.33 -0.32 -9.72
C CYS A 152 -5.74 -0.69 -11.15
N ASP A 153 -4.95 -1.49 -11.86
CA ASP A 153 -5.24 -1.91 -13.22
C ASP A 153 -5.99 -3.27 -13.32
N ASP A 154 -6.34 -3.85 -12.18
CA ASP A 154 -7.10 -5.09 -12.10
C ASP A 154 -8.51 -4.86 -11.56
N ALA A 155 -9.53 -5.12 -12.39
CA ALA A 155 -10.93 -4.88 -12.02
C ALA A 155 -11.40 -5.73 -10.84
N VAL A 156 -10.82 -6.92 -10.65
CA VAL A 156 -11.19 -7.81 -9.54
C VAL A 156 -10.57 -7.30 -8.26
N ALA A 157 -9.31 -6.86 -8.28
CA ALA A 157 -8.67 -6.22 -7.15
C ALA A 157 -9.39 -4.93 -6.74
N VAL A 158 -9.90 -4.15 -7.71
CA VAL A 158 -10.73 -2.96 -7.43
C VAL A 158 -12.03 -3.36 -6.73
N ALA A 159 -12.73 -4.37 -7.23
CA ALA A 159 -13.97 -4.84 -6.62
C ALA A 159 -13.74 -5.39 -5.20
N ALA A 160 -12.66 -6.17 -5.01
CA ALA A 160 -12.27 -6.72 -3.71
C ALA A 160 -11.94 -5.62 -2.69
N GLY A 161 -11.13 -4.64 -3.08
CA GLY A 161 -10.75 -3.53 -2.20
C GLY A 161 -11.97 -2.73 -1.72
N LYS A 162 -12.90 -2.43 -2.62
CA LYS A 162 -14.15 -1.76 -2.26
C LYS A 162 -15.03 -2.59 -1.33
N ALA A 163 -15.23 -3.87 -1.66
CA ALA A 163 -16.19 -4.72 -0.95
C ALA A 163 -15.68 -5.21 0.40
N LEU A 164 -14.37 -5.46 0.53
CA LEU A 164 -13.78 -6.07 1.72
C LEU A 164 -13.11 -5.05 2.64
N TYR A 165 -12.54 -3.98 2.08
CA TYR A 165 -11.72 -3.03 2.82
C TYR A 165 -12.24 -1.59 2.76
N PHE A 166 -13.40 -1.34 2.12
CA PHE A 166 -14.01 -0.02 1.99
C PHE A 166 -13.07 1.03 1.37
N GLU A 167 -12.20 0.58 0.48
CA GLU A 167 -11.23 1.44 -0.20
C GLU A 167 -11.90 2.39 -1.19
N ASN A 168 -11.42 3.62 -1.26
CA ASN A 168 -11.70 4.53 -2.35
C ASN A 168 -10.86 4.12 -3.58
N LYS A 169 -11.21 2.98 -4.18
CA LYS A 169 -10.42 2.31 -5.22
C LYS A 169 -11.02 2.53 -6.60
N ILE A 170 -10.17 2.85 -7.57
CA ILE A 170 -10.56 3.11 -8.96
C ILE A 170 -9.78 2.25 -9.93
N LEU A 171 -10.40 1.97 -11.08
CA LEU A 171 -9.74 1.25 -12.17
C LEU A 171 -8.96 2.23 -13.03
N THR A 172 -7.68 1.91 -13.28
CA THR A 172 -6.74 2.72 -14.06
C THR A 172 -5.92 1.84 -14.99
N SER A 173 -4.95 2.40 -15.69
CA SER A 173 -3.96 1.65 -16.47
C SER A 173 -2.57 2.19 -16.17
N TYR A 174 -1.54 1.37 -16.37
CA TYR A 174 -0.15 1.75 -16.09
C TYR A 174 0.80 1.44 -17.23
N GLY A 175 1.74 2.38 -17.46
CA GLY A 175 3.04 2.09 -18.05
C GLY A 175 4.09 2.16 -16.95
N PHE A 176 5.02 1.20 -16.89
CA PHE A 176 6.03 1.21 -15.84
C PHE A 176 7.35 0.55 -16.27
N ASN A 177 8.42 1.01 -15.65
CA ASN A 177 9.75 0.41 -15.70
C ASN A 177 10.33 0.50 -14.28
N ILE A 178 10.40 -0.62 -13.59
CA ILE A 178 10.81 -0.70 -12.20
C ILE A 178 11.82 -1.84 -12.00
N PRO A 179 12.70 -1.76 -11.00
CA PRO A 179 13.63 -2.81 -10.70
C PRO A 179 12.89 -4.12 -10.39
N ALA A 180 13.42 -5.22 -10.92
CA ALA A 180 12.97 -6.57 -10.56
C ALA A 180 14.05 -7.26 -9.72
N MET A 181 13.66 -8.25 -8.92
CA MET A 181 14.58 -8.98 -8.02
C MET A 181 15.80 -9.59 -8.75
N ASN A 182 15.67 -9.89 -10.04
CA ASN A 182 16.73 -10.45 -10.86
C ASN A 182 17.51 -9.38 -11.66
N ASN A 183 17.22 -8.10 -11.47
CA ASN A 183 17.91 -6.99 -12.11
C ASN A 183 18.51 -6.03 -11.08
N ALA A 184 19.52 -6.52 -10.37
CA ALA A 184 20.17 -5.79 -9.28
C ALA A 184 20.93 -4.51 -9.70
N GLY A 185 21.07 -4.27 -10.98
CA GLY A 185 21.75 -3.08 -11.51
C GLY A 185 20.84 -1.89 -11.78
N GLN A 186 19.53 -2.07 -11.73
CA GLN A 186 18.58 -1.00 -11.96
C GLN A 186 18.26 -0.30 -10.64
N SER A 187 18.44 1.02 -10.60
CA SER A 187 18.12 1.90 -9.45
C SER A 187 16.92 2.80 -9.71
N GLU A 188 16.47 2.88 -10.96
CA GLU A 188 15.39 3.76 -11.39
C GLU A 188 14.04 3.05 -11.34
N TYR A 189 13.07 3.73 -10.71
CA TYR A 189 11.65 3.40 -10.74
C TYR A 189 10.94 4.46 -11.56
N ALA A 190 10.18 4.06 -12.57
CA ALA A 190 9.37 4.97 -13.36
C ALA A 190 8.00 4.35 -13.61
N TRP A 191 6.94 5.14 -13.42
CA TRP A 191 5.59 4.71 -13.76
C TRP A 191 4.73 5.90 -14.18
N THR A 192 3.73 5.59 -15.00
CA THR A 192 2.70 6.53 -15.44
C THR A 192 1.35 5.90 -15.20
N CYS A 193 0.47 6.61 -14.51
CA CYS A 193 -0.93 6.24 -14.30
C CYS A 193 -1.79 6.94 -15.36
N PHE A 194 -2.63 6.16 -16.03
CA PHE A 194 -3.59 6.64 -17.03
C PHE A 194 -5.03 6.39 -16.55
N GLU A 195 -5.96 7.19 -17.02
CA GLU A 195 -7.38 6.82 -16.93
C GLU A 195 -7.59 5.48 -17.63
N ASN A 196 -8.48 4.65 -17.07
CA ASN A 196 -8.67 3.29 -17.54
C ASN A 196 -8.97 3.21 -19.03
N LEU A 197 -8.22 2.38 -19.75
CA LEU A 197 -8.35 2.13 -21.19
C LEU A 197 -8.22 3.38 -22.08
N THR A 198 -7.55 4.42 -21.58
CA THR A 198 -7.27 5.64 -22.34
C THR A 198 -5.77 5.93 -22.36
N THR A 199 -5.40 7.01 -23.07
CA THR A 199 -4.04 7.58 -23.04
C THR A 199 -4.00 8.88 -22.22
N THR A 200 -5.08 9.22 -21.52
CA THR A 200 -5.13 10.40 -20.67
C THR A 200 -4.34 10.16 -19.41
N GLU A 201 -3.23 10.85 -19.28
CA GLU A 201 -2.35 10.73 -18.13
C GLU A 201 -2.96 11.39 -16.91
N VAL A 202 -2.95 10.66 -15.78
CA VAL A 202 -3.29 11.21 -14.47
C VAL A 202 -2.04 11.83 -13.86
N TYR A 203 -0.95 11.08 -13.79
CA TYR A 203 0.36 11.56 -13.37
C TYR A 203 1.43 10.57 -13.80
N SER A 204 2.68 11.03 -13.83
CA SER A 204 3.84 10.16 -13.92
C SER A 204 4.82 10.46 -12.78
N ALA A 205 5.59 9.44 -12.41
CA ALA A 205 6.61 9.57 -11.39
C ALA A 205 7.87 8.83 -11.81
N LYS A 206 9.00 9.41 -11.39
CA LYS A 206 10.33 8.85 -11.58
C LYS A 206 11.11 9.01 -10.30
N VAL A 207 11.76 7.94 -9.86
CA VAL A 207 12.64 7.92 -8.70
C VAL A 207 13.95 7.24 -9.09
N ASP A 208 15.06 7.93 -8.92
CA ASP A 208 16.41 7.36 -9.15
C ASP A 208 17.15 7.27 -7.81
N LEU A 209 17.42 6.04 -7.39
CA LEU A 209 18.12 5.74 -6.14
C LEU A 209 19.62 5.53 -6.33
N ALA A 210 20.17 5.81 -7.55
CA ALA A 210 21.58 5.64 -7.81
C ALA A 210 22.44 6.49 -6.86
N GLY A 211 23.41 5.85 -6.23
CA GLY A 211 24.34 6.53 -5.31
C GLY A 211 23.77 6.87 -3.93
N LEU A 212 22.50 6.57 -3.68
CA LEU A 212 21.89 6.76 -2.36
C LEU A 212 22.18 5.55 -1.46
N ALA A 213 22.44 5.82 -0.16
CA ALA A 213 22.65 4.77 0.83
C ALA A 213 21.32 4.20 1.31
N ALA A 214 21.15 2.90 1.13
CA ALA A 214 20.02 2.16 1.68
C ALA A 214 20.25 1.87 3.16
N LEU A 215 19.26 2.19 3.99
CA LEU A 215 19.22 1.80 5.41
C LEU A 215 18.15 0.74 5.59
N PRO A 216 18.40 -0.31 6.40
CA PRO A 216 17.37 -1.28 6.74
C PRO A 216 16.21 -0.58 7.46
N ALA A 217 14.98 -0.90 7.07
CA ALA A 217 13.79 -0.47 7.77
C ALA A 217 13.04 -1.68 8.32
N ASN A 218 12.60 -1.61 9.57
CA ASN A 218 11.81 -2.67 10.20
C ASN A 218 10.33 -2.30 10.17
N VAL A 219 9.69 -2.54 9.04
CA VAL A 219 8.26 -2.29 8.85
C VAL A 219 7.57 -3.65 8.68
N SER A 220 7.49 -4.41 9.78
CA SER A 220 6.88 -5.75 9.75
C SER A 220 5.36 -5.72 9.81
N GLU A 221 4.77 -4.66 10.31
CA GLU A 221 3.32 -4.48 10.44
C GLU A 221 2.93 -3.04 10.16
N TRP A 222 1.87 -2.86 9.39
CA TRP A 222 1.33 -1.58 9.00
C TRP A 222 -0.19 -1.56 9.18
N ILE A 223 -0.73 -0.41 9.54
CA ILE A 223 -2.18 -0.21 9.59
C ILE A 223 -2.59 0.62 8.38
N ASP A 224 -3.60 0.13 7.67
CA ASP A 224 -4.30 0.89 6.65
C ASP A 224 -5.67 1.28 7.13
N TYR A 225 -6.01 2.54 6.94
CA TYR A 225 -7.31 3.10 7.22
C TYR A 225 -8.10 3.34 5.94
N SER A 226 -9.40 3.11 6.04
CA SER A 226 -10.40 3.42 5.03
C SER A 226 -11.67 3.93 5.73
N PHE A 227 -12.77 4.06 4.98
CA PHE A 227 -14.01 4.61 5.54
C PHE A 227 -15.25 3.87 5.03
N ASP A 228 -16.01 3.30 5.95
CA ASP A 228 -17.33 2.75 5.66
C ASP A 228 -18.34 3.91 5.56
N ALA A 229 -18.72 4.26 4.34
CA ALA A 229 -19.63 5.35 4.08
C ALA A 229 -21.09 5.02 4.49
N GLU A 230 -21.46 3.74 4.58
CA GLU A 230 -22.78 3.33 5.03
C GLU A 230 -22.87 3.41 6.56
N ALA A 231 -21.94 2.80 7.26
CA ALA A 231 -21.88 2.87 8.72
C ALA A 231 -21.35 4.22 9.24
N GLN A 232 -20.77 5.04 8.35
CA GLN A 232 -20.19 6.33 8.69
C GLN A 232 -19.06 6.21 9.72
N ARG A 233 -18.20 5.22 9.59
CA ARG A 233 -17.13 4.90 10.55
C ARG A 233 -15.80 4.63 9.86
N PRO A 234 -14.67 5.01 10.48
CA PRO A 234 -13.36 4.59 10.00
C PRO A 234 -13.15 3.09 10.18
N VAL A 235 -12.53 2.49 9.19
CA VAL A 235 -12.18 1.07 9.15
C VAL A 235 -10.67 0.95 9.16
N ALA A 236 -10.15 -0.04 9.85
CA ALA A 236 -8.73 -0.36 9.84
C ALA A 236 -8.49 -1.79 9.36
N SER A 237 -7.37 -2.00 8.70
CA SER A 237 -6.84 -3.33 8.41
C SER A 237 -5.35 -3.38 8.73
N ARG A 238 -4.88 -4.55 9.15
CA ARG A 238 -3.46 -4.79 9.43
C ARG A 238 -2.83 -5.51 8.26
N ARG A 239 -1.72 -4.98 7.79
CA ARG A 239 -0.82 -5.67 6.86
C ARG A 239 0.40 -6.18 7.58
N ASN A 240 0.67 -7.47 7.45
CA ASN A 240 1.90 -8.06 7.93
C ASN A 240 2.82 -8.28 6.73
N TYR A 241 3.96 -7.62 6.74
CA TYR A 241 4.93 -7.69 5.67
C TYR A 241 6.04 -8.68 6.01
N PHE A 242 6.32 -9.58 5.06
CA PHE A 242 7.37 -10.59 5.17
C PHE A 242 8.37 -10.38 4.03
N GLY A 243 9.20 -9.39 4.16
CA GLY A 243 10.15 -9.05 3.10
C GLY A 243 11.21 -8.07 3.58
N ILE A 244 12.01 -7.61 2.64
CA ILE A 244 13.12 -6.70 2.92
C ILE A 244 12.68 -5.29 2.56
N PHE A 245 12.71 -4.41 3.56
CA PHE A 245 12.55 -2.97 3.38
C PHE A 245 13.91 -2.29 3.38
N SER A 246 14.07 -1.37 2.44
CA SER A 246 15.17 -0.40 2.43
C SER A 246 14.59 1.01 2.49
N SER A 247 15.17 1.85 3.33
CA SER A 247 14.79 3.26 3.46
C SER A 247 15.93 4.14 2.97
N TYR A 248 15.60 5.21 2.27
CA TYR A 248 16.53 6.19 1.74
C TYR A 248 16.12 7.56 2.23
N ASP A 249 17.00 8.25 2.95
CA ASP A 249 16.85 9.67 3.24
C ASP A 249 17.20 10.46 2.00
N ILE A 250 16.23 11.20 1.47
CA ILE A 250 16.41 12.04 0.28
C ILE A 250 16.22 13.54 0.60
N SER A 251 16.19 13.93 1.86
CA SER A 251 16.03 15.33 2.27
C SER A 251 17.07 16.26 1.62
N ASN A 252 18.28 15.77 1.37
CA ASN A 252 19.35 16.45 0.64
C ASN A 252 19.50 16.03 -0.84
N ALA A 253 18.63 15.16 -1.34
CA ALA A 253 18.65 14.59 -2.69
C ALA A 253 17.25 14.59 -3.32
N GLN A 254 16.46 15.63 -3.08
CA GLN A 254 15.06 15.72 -3.51
C GLN A 254 14.87 15.58 -5.01
N SER A 255 15.89 15.95 -5.80
CA SER A 255 15.91 15.75 -7.26
C SER A 255 15.92 14.27 -7.69
N ALA A 256 16.15 13.33 -6.76
CA ALA A 256 15.99 11.91 -7.02
C ALA A 256 14.53 11.52 -7.32
N VAL A 257 13.56 12.38 -6.94
CA VAL A 257 12.13 12.18 -7.18
C VAL A 257 11.60 13.26 -8.10
N ALA A 258 10.91 12.87 -9.15
CA ALA A 258 10.17 13.77 -10.03
C ALA A 258 8.73 13.24 -10.18
N ILE A 259 7.74 14.11 -9.98
CA ILE A 259 6.34 13.84 -10.27
C ILE A 259 5.90 14.86 -11.31
N ALA A 260 5.29 14.40 -12.39
CA ALA A 260 4.66 15.24 -13.40
C ALA A 260 3.15 14.99 -13.41
N TRP A 261 2.39 16.06 -13.48
CA TRP A 261 0.94 16.04 -13.50
C TRP A 261 0.41 15.91 -14.91
N GLY A 262 -0.52 14.99 -15.11
CA GLY A 262 -1.21 14.79 -16.38
C GLY A 262 -2.36 15.79 -16.60
N THR A 263 -3.24 15.44 -17.54
CA THR A 263 -4.38 16.26 -17.96
C THR A 263 -5.74 15.64 -17.59
N SER A 264 -5.73 14.58 -16.77
CA SER A 264 -6.94 13.91 -16.30
C SER A 264 -7.85 14.85 -15.50
N THR A 265 -9.15 14.59 -15.56
CA THR A 265 -10.15 15.29 -14.74
C THR A 265 -10.60 14.48 -13.51
N LEU A 266 -9.94 13.36 -13.23
CA LEU A 266 -10.23 12.55 -12.04
C LEU A 266 -9.93 13.35 -10.76
N GLN A 267 -10.82 13.23 -9.79
CA GLN A 267 -10.65 13.88 -8.47
C GLN A 267 -9.32 13.48 -7.82
N MET A 268 -8.85 12.26 -8.07
CA MET A 268 -7.55 11.78 -7.61
C MET A 268 -6.41 12.74 -7.98
N LEU A 269 -6.37 13.23 -9.23
CA LEU A 269 -5.33 14.19 -9.66
C LEU A 269 -5.42 15.50 -8.89
N THR A 270 -6.63 16.02 -8.70
CA THR A 270 -6.86 17.25 -7.92
C THR A 270 -6.35 17.10 -6.48
N ASP A 271 -6.68 15.99 -5.83
CA ASP A 271 -6.27 15.72 -4.46
C ASP A 271 -4.75 15.51 -4.35
N MET A 272 -4.14 14.82 -5.33
CA MET A 272 -2.69 14.67 -5.41
C MET A 272 -1.98 16.02 -5.56
N GLN A 273 -2.47 16.90 -6.43
CA GLN A 273 -1.91 18.23 -6.61
C GLN A 273 -2.04 19.08 -5.34
N ALA A 274 -3.16 18.97 -4.64
CA ALA A 274 -3.34 19.66 -3.36
C ALA A 274 -2.37 19.17 -2.29
N LEU A 275 -2.13 17.85 -2.20
CA LEU A 275 -1.22 17.26 -1.21
C LEU A 275 0.26 17.50 -1.55
N PHE A 276 0.64 17.26 -2.81
CA PHE A 276 2.05 17.12 -3.19
C PHE A 276 2.58 18.25 -4.09
N GLY A 277 1.71 19.13 -4.60
CA GLY A 277 2.09 20.11 -5.62
C GLY A 277 3.22 21.06 -5.22
N THR A 278 3.36 21.35 -3.93
CA THR A 278 4.45 22.16 -3.37
C THR A 278 5.28 21.45 -2.31
N ALA A 279 4.95 20.18 -2.03
CA ALA A 279 5.61 19.40 -0.99
C ALA A 279 6.94 18.84 -1.50
N ALA A 280 7.96 18.92 -0.66
CA ALA A 280 9.23 18.28 -0.93
C ALA A 280 9.22 16.80 -0.50
N PRO A 281 9.72 15.88 -1.32
CA PRO A 281 9.93 14.50 -0.90
C PRO A 281 11.07 14.45 0.12
N ILE A 282 10.94 13.59 1.12
CA ILE A 282 11.90 13.50 2.22
C ILE A 282 12.50 12.13 2.38
N ALA A 283 11.78 11.09 2.01
CA ALA A 283 12.25 9.72 2.11
C ALA A 283 11.64 8.86 1.00
N VAL A 284 12.37 7.82 0.64
CA VAL A 284 11.89 6.75 -0.21
C VAL A 284 12.04 5.44 0.55
N GLN A 285 11.05 4.58 0.46
CA GLN A 285 11.17 3.20 0.91
C GLN A 285 10.92 2.25 -0.25
N THR A 286 11.71 1.18 -0.34
CA THR A 286 11.49 0.13 -1.30
C THR A 286 11.22 -1.18 -0.59
N PHE A 287 10.40 -2.00 -1.19
CA PHE A 287 10.02 -3.29 -0.66
C PHE A 287 9.94 -4.32 -1.79
N ALA A 288 10.54 -5.47 -1.56
CA ALA A 288 10.37 -6.63 -2.41
C ALA A 288 10.10 -7.85 -1.55
N SER A 289 9.10 -8.62 -1.89
CA SER A 289 8.71 -9.81 -1.16
C SER A 289 8.63 -11.01 -2.10
N PRO A 290 9.46 -12.02 -1.92
CA PRO A 290 9.24 -13.31 -2.55
C PRO A 290 8.13 -14.10 -1.87
N THR A 291 7.69 -13.66 -0.70
CA THR A 291 6.65 -14.28 0.11
C THR A 291 5.37 -13.45 0.11
N VAL A 292 4.31 -14.09 0.50
CA VAL A 292 2.96 -13.52 0.49
C VAL A 292 2.80 -12.53 1.64
N ILE A 293 2.19 -11.38 1.36
CA ILE A 293 1.69 -10.46 2.37
C ILE A 293 0.31 -10.94 2.79
N ALA A 294 0.07 -11.05 4.09
CA ALA A 294 -1.24 -11.36 4.63
C ALA A 294 -1.92 -10.07 5.11
N GLU A 295 -3.13 -9.81 4.64
CA GLU A 295 -3.97 -8.73 5.15
C GLU A 295 -5.12 -9.35 5.94
N ALA A 296 -5.22 -8.99 7.21
CA ALA A 296 -6.33 -9.42 8.07
C ALA A 296 -7.65 -8.76 7.64
N GLY A 297 -8.77 -9.34 8.06
CA GLY A 297 -10.06 -8.73 7.84
C GLY A 297 -10.16 -7.34 8.47
N PRO A 298 -10.95 -6.43 7.87
CA PRO A 298 -11.14 -5.08 8.39
C PRO A 298 -11.92 -5.08 9.70
N TYR A 299 -11.72 -4.06 10.51
CA TYR A 299 -12.45 -3.81 11.76
C TYR A 299 -12.70 -2.31 11.94
N TYR A 300 -13.67 -1.94 12.76
CA TYR A 300 -13.88 -0.52 13.05
C TYR A 300 -12.76 0.01 13.95
N ALA A 301 -12.16 1.12 13.55
CA ALA A 301 -10.98 1.67 14.20
C ALA A 301 -11.29 2.53 15.43
N ASP A 302 -12.55 2.91 15.63
CA ASP A 302 -13.06 3.80 16.68
C ASP A 302 -13.55 3.04 17.94
N VAL A 303 -13.28 1.75 18.04
CA VAL A 303 -13.65 0.89 19.17
C VAL A 303 -12.46 0.49 20.03
#